data_b89a2605432b864b0ae7d32773d67fc7
#
_entry.id   b89a2605432b864b0ae7d32773d67fc7
#
_cell.length_a   1.000
_cell.length_b   1.000
_cell.length_c   1.000
_cell.angle_alpha   90.00
_cell.angle_beta   90.00
_cell.angle_gamma   90.00
#
_symmetry.space_group_name_H-M   'P 1'
#
loop_
_entity.id
_entity.type
_entity.pdbx_description
1 polymer ?
#
loop_
_entity_poly.entity_id
_entity_poly.type
_entity_poly.pdbx_seq_one_letter_code
_entity_poly.pdbx_strand_id
1 'polypeptide(L)'
;MAAKPRRKLEECLSAHHGGKPQRESEMLNRREFIKDLIITSAGVAVLPQLAFAQSDPWKTVYPEILARIKPPKFPKRDLLITKFGAKAGTDATAAIKKAIEACAKAGGGRVVVPAGEFITGAIHLKSNVNLHVSKGATLKFSTDPEKYLPIVHTRWEGMELMHLSPFIYAYEQTNIAITGEGTLDGQGKSFFWKWHGNPRYGGNPDVLSQRPARARLYEMMDKNVPVAERVFGIGHYLRPQFIQPYKCKNVLIEGVKIVDSPMWEVHPVLCENVTIRNVHISSHGPNNDGCDPESCKDVLIDNCFFDTGDDCIAIKSGRNNDGRRINVPTENIIVRNCTMRDGHGGITVGSEISGGVRNLFGHDCTLDSADLWTALRVKNNASRGGKLENFYFRNIKVGQVSRAVVEIDFNYEEGAKGEYVPVVRNYVVDGLTCTTGNRALDLQGLDNAPIYDVSIRNTSFGTVKNRSVVKNVRGLKLENVTVGGTKVEGL
;
A
#
# COMPACT_ATOMS: atom_id res chain seq x y z
N MET A 1 -14.80 25.37 -56.23
CA MET A 1 -14.26 26.70 -56.47
C MET A 1 -13.32 27.00 -55.34
N ALA A 2 -12.05 26.85 -55.53
CA ALA A 2 -11.00 27.80 -55.81
C ALA A 2 -10.70 28.66 -54.55
N ALA A 3 -9.53 28.84 -54.00
CA ALA A 3 -8.15 28.49 -54.30
C ALA A 3 -7.29 29.12 -53.16
N LYS A 4 -6.16 28.50 -52.86
CA LYS A 4 -5.04 29.09 -52.09
C LYS A 4 -4.47 30.35 -52.82
N PRO A 5 -3.63 31.22 -52.18
CA PRO A 5 -2.23 30.85 -52.16
C PRO A 5 -1.36 31.34 -50.96
N ARG A 6 -0.17 30.72 -50.93
CA ARG A 6 1.06 31.03 -50.20
C ARG A 6 1.66 32.42 -50.53
N ARG A 7 2.47 32.98 -49.64
CA ARG A 7 3.75 33.62 -49.97
C ARG A 7 4.74 33.72 -48.80
N LYS A 8 5.97 33.39 -49.14
CA LYS A 8 7.28 33.53 -48.48
C LYS A 8 7.77 34.99 -48.52
N LEU A 9 8.75 35.30 -47.70
CA LEU A 9 10.09 35.91 -47.98
C LEU A 9 10.62 36.50 -46.66
N GLU A 10 11.71 36.07 -46.11
CA GLU A 10 13.16 36.29 -46.36
C GLU A 10 13.68 37.70 -45.96
N GLU A 11 14.65 37.57 -45.03
CA GLU A 11 15.90 38.33 -44.88
C GLU A 11 15.94 39.88 -44.78
N CYS A 12 16.62 40.37 -43.76
CA CYS A 12 17.76 41.23 -43.94
C CYS A 12 18.62 41.41 -42.68
N LEU A 13 19.89 41.33 -42.94
CA LEU A 13 21.07 41.45 -42.12
C LEU A 13 21.37 42.91 -41.63
N SER A 14 22.08 43.05 -40.54
CA SER A 14 23.42 43.69 -40.30
C SER A 14 23.46 44.59 -39.07
N ALA A 15 24.24 44.26 -38.12
CA ALA A 15 25.59 44.62 -37.74
C ALA A 15 25.74 45.98 -37.00
N HIS A 16 26.27 46.02 -35.78
CA HIS A 16 27.59 46.50 -35.40
C HIS A 16 27.77 46.69 -33.87
N HIS A 17 28.87 46.11 -33.38
CA HIS A 17 29.85 46.52 -32.34
C HIS A 17 29.43 46.91 -30.91
N GLY A 18 29.96 46.20 -29.91
CA GLY A 18 31.18 46.37 -29.25
C GLY A 18 31.17 46.00 -27.77
N GLY A 19 32.17 45.29 -27.28
CA GLY A 19 32.60 45.34 -25.89
C GLY A 19 32.46 44.10 -25.03
N LYS A 20 33.49 43.24 -24.99
CA LYS A 20 33.77 42.23 -23.94
C LYS A 20 34.26 42.92 -22.66
N PRO A 21 34.18 42.26 -21.45
CA PRO A 21 35.15 41.22 -21.18
C PRO A 21 34.63 39.97 -20.46
N GLN A 22 35.38 38.92 -20.72
CA GLN A 22 35.41 37.56 -20.19
C GLN A 22 35.34 37.45 -18.67
N ARG A 23 34.61 36.44 -18.20
CA ARG A 23 35.02 35.58 -17.10
C ARG A 23 34.74 34.13 -17.52
N GLU A 24 35.79 33.44 -17.86
CA GLU A 24 35.89 32.00 -17.99
C GLU A 24 35.66 31.39 -16.62
N SER A 25 34.66 30.52 -16.50
CA SER A 25 34.57 29.53 -15.44
C SER A 25 34.99 28.19 -16.03
N GLU A 26 36.18 27.75 -15.67
CA GLU A 26 36.76 26.46 -16.00
C GLU A 26 35.85 25.36 -15.51
N MET A 27 35.22 24.63 -16.43
CA MET A 27 34.70 23.28 -16.17
C MET A 27 35.86 22.30 -16.30
N LEU A 28 36.41 21.88 -15.16
CA LEU A 28 37.39 20.82 -15.07
C LEU A 28 36.83 19.53 -15.64
N ASN A 29 37.42 19.12 -16.74
CA ASN A 29 37.08 17.90 -17.48
C ASN A 29 37.53 16.67 -16.68
N ARG A 30 36.60 15.80 -16.30
CA ARG A 30 36.79 14.56 -15.53
C ARG A 30 37.81 13.58 -16.15
N ARG A 31 38.26 13.82 -17.37
CA ARG A 31 39.24 12.96 -18.06
C ARG A 31 40.71 13.35 -17.80
N GLU A 32 41.01 14.54 -17.33
CA GLU A 32 42.39 14.94 -17.03
C GLU A 32 42.84 14.65 -15.61
N PHE A 33 41.91 14.50 -14.67
CA PHE A 33 42.24 14.14 -13.30
C PHE A 33 42.71 12.65 -13.13
N ILE A 34 42.59 11.82 -14.18
CA ILE A 34 43.03 10.41 -14.16
C ILE A 34 44.41 10.22 -14.75
N LYS A 35 45.01 11.21 -15.42
CA LYS A 35 46.31 11.05 -16.07
C LYS A 35 47.53 11.38 -15.22
N ASP A 36 47.37 12.09 -14.12
CA ASP A 36 48.51 12.50 -13.27
C ASP A 36 48.76 11.56 -12.06
N LEU A 37 48.17 10.39 -12.02
CA LEU A 37 48.35 9.39 -10.95
C LEU A 37 49.04 8.09 -11.39
N ILE A 38 49.83 8.11 -12.45
CA ILE A 38 50.70 6.99 -12.81
C ILE A 38 52.11 7.56 -13.01
N ILE A 39 52.96 7.33 -12.05
CA ILE A 39 54.39 6.96 -12.04
C ILE A 39 54.96 7.32 -10.66
N THR A 40 55.04 6.39 -9.78
CA THR A 40 56.28 6.01 -9.06
C THR A 40 56.07 4.64 -8.38
N SER A 41 56.99 3.84 -8.63
CA SER A 41 57.19 2.41 -8.38
C SER A 41 57.17 1.98 -6.91
N ALA A 42 56.76 0.73 -6.74
CA ALA A 42 57.18 -0.24 -5.70
C ALA A 42 56.79 0.10 -4.25
N GLY A 43 55.62 -0.39 -3.90
CA GLY A 43 55.18 -0.61 -2.55
C GLY A 43 53.74 -1.14 -2.61
N VAL A 44 53.55 -2.45 -2.40
CA VAL A 44 52.19 -3.01 -2.21
C VAL A 44 51.65 -2.44 -0.92
N ALA A 45 51.11 -1.21 -0.97
CA ALA A 45 50.24 -0.68 0.05
C ALA A 45 48.87 -1.36 -0.15
N VAL A 46 48.57 -2.36 0.64
CA VAL A 46 47.20 -2.80 0.90
C VAL A 46 46.48 -1.56 1.45
N LEU A 47 45.85 -0.80 0.56
CA LEU A 47 44.88 0.19 0.99
C LEU A 47 43.80 -0.55 1.76
N PRO A 48 43.58 -0.24 3.05
CA PRO A 48 42.43 -0.78 3.71
C PRO A 48 41.22 -0.32 2.88
N GLN A 49 40.44 -1.26 2.37
CA GLN A 49 39.08 -0.97 1.91
C GLN A 49 38.41 -0.25 3.09
N LEU A 50 38.29 1.08 2.99
CA LEU A 50 37.39 1.82 3.82
C LEU A 50 36.01 1.25 3.54
N ALA A 51 35.63 0.20 4.25
CA ALA A 51 34.28 -0.21 4.40
C ALA A 51 33.61 1.00 5.04
N PHE A 52 32.97 1.84 4.22
CA PHE A 52 32.00 2.79 4.73
C PHE A 52 31.01 1.92 5.52
N ALA A 53 31.10 1.99 6.84
CA ALA A 53 30.13 1.35 7.72
C ALA A 53 28.79 1.88 7.28
N GLN A 54 28.02 1.05 6.60
CA GLN A 54 26.69 1.40 6.14
C GLN A 54 25.93 1.81 7.40
N SER A 55 25.57 3.08 7.50
CA SER A 55 24.91 3.62 8.68
C SER A 55 23.64 2.81 8.96
N ASP A 56 23.46 2.38 10.20
CA ASP A 56 22.30 1.59 10.62
C ASP A 56 20.99 2.34 10.28
N PRO A 57 20.14 1.84 9.37
CA PRO A 57 18.92 2.51 8.94
C PRO A 57 17.93 2.78 10.08
N TRP A 58 17.99 1.96 11.14
CA TRP A 58 17.18 2.16 12.34
C TRP A 58 17.60 3.38 13.17
N LYS A 59 18.85 3.83 13.03
CA LYS A 59 19.37 5.02 13.71
C LYS A 59 19.35 6.27 12.85
N THR A 60 19.22 6.12 11.54
CA THR A 60 19.28 7.23 10.57
C THR A 60 17.93 7.43 9.87
N VAL A 61 17.53 6.53 8.99
CA VAL A 61 16.34 6.67 8.13
C VAL A 61 15.03 6.56 8.91
N TYR A 62 14.93 5.57 9.81
CA TYR A 62 13.72 5.34 10.60
C TYR A 62 13.25 6.55 11.43
N PRO A 63 14.12 7.19 12.25
CA PRO A 63 13.70 8.34 13.05
C PRO A 63 13.32 9.55 12.19
N GLU A 64 13.96 9.74 11.05
CA GLU A 64 13.60 10.82 10.11
C GLU A 64 12.21 10.61 9.51
N ILE A 65 11.87 9.37 9.11
CA ILE A 65 10.53 9.02 8.62
C ILE A 65 9.50 9.29 9.72
N LEU A 66 9.73 8.76 10.92
CA LEU A 66 8.79 8.89 12.04
C LEU A 66 8.58 10.37 12.44
N ALA A 67 9.62 11.18 12.36
CA ALA A 67 9.53 12.61 12.69
C ALA A 67 8.67 13.41 11.70
N ARG A 68 8.56 12.97 10.45
CA ARG A 68 7.71 13.60 9.42
C ARG A 68 6.24 13.22 9.56
N ILE A 69 5.94 12.01 10.03
CA ILE A 69 4.56 11.52 10.16
C ILE A 69 3.89 12.17 11.38
N LYS A 70 2.93 13.04 11.12
CA LYS A 70 2.21 13.78 12.16
C LYS A 70 0.71 13.75 11.88
N PRO A 71 -0.10 13.18 12.78
CA PRO A 71 -1.56 13.19 12.64
C PRO A 71 -2.11 14.60 12.54
N PRO A 72 -3.15 14.84 11.72
CA PRO A 72 -3.81 16.13 11.62
C PRO A 72 -4.47 16.53 12.95
N LYS A 73 -4.56 17.84 13.17
CA LYS A 73 -5.28 18.43 14.29
C LYS A 73 -6.53 19.16 13.77
N PHE A 74 -7.60 19.13 14.55
CA PHE A 74 -8.89 19.70 14.18
C PHE A 74 -9.33 20.78 15.18
N PRO A 75 -10.08 21.80 14.75
CA PRO A 75 -10.73 22.74 15.66
C PRO A 75 -11.63 22.02 16.66
N LYS A 76 -11.70 22.54 17.89
CA LYS A 76 -12.59 22.03 18.95
C LYS A 76 -14.05 22.43 18.65
N ARG A 77 -14.66 21.74 17.71
CA ARG A 77 -16.05 21.92 17.28
C ARG A 77 -16.65 20.56 16.97
N ASP A 78 -17.77 20.26 17.59
CA ASP A 78 -18.53 19.03 17.41
C ASP A 78 -19.89 19.32 16.74
N LEU A 79 -20.14 18.66 15.63
CA LEU A 79 -21.41 18.67 14.92
C LEU A 79 -22.04 17.28 15.00
N LEU A 80 -23.04 17.10 15.87
CA LEU A 80 -23.73 15.82 15.97
C LEU A 80 -24.63 15.60 14.77
N ILE A 81 -24.56 14.42 14.13
CA ILE A 81 -25.40 14.08 12.97
C ILE A 81 -26.90 14.14 13.29
N THR A 82 -27.30 13.92 14.55
CA THR A 82 -28.68 14.00 15.01
C THR A 82 -29.26 15.42 14.90
N LYS A 83 -28.43 16.47 15.02
CA LYS A 83 -28.84 17.86 14.78
C LYS A 83 -29.08 18.16 13.30
N PHE A 84 -28.66 17.28 12.41
CA PHE A 84 -28.89 17.35 10.95
C PHE A 84 -29.98 16.39 10.47
N GLY A 85 -30.68 15.77 11.41
CA GLY A 85 -31.85 14.92 11.12
C GLY A 85 -31.59 13.42 11.17
N ALA A 86 -30.37 12.96 11.54
CA ALA A 86 -30.12 11.54 11.73
C ALA A 86 -30.92 10.98 12.91
N LYS A 87 -31.52 9.81 12.72
CA LYS A 87 -32.21 9.05 13.76
C LYS A 87 -31.65 7.64 13.78
N ALA A 88 -31.42 7.09 14.97
CA ALA A 88 -30.97 5.71 15.11
C ALA A 88 -31.97 4.74 14.45
N GLY A 89 -31.48 3.68 13.83
CA GLY A 89 -32.27 2.68 13.09
C GLY A 89 -32.74 3.13 11.70
N THR A 90 -32.38 4.34 11.23
CA THR A 90 -32.82 4.87 9.93
C THR A 90 -31.65 5.29 9.04
N ASP A 91 -31.94 5.57 7.76
CA ASP A 91 -30.97 6.10 6.80
C ASP A 91 -30.52 7.51 7.21
N ALA A 92 -29.27 7.64 7.58
CA ALA A 92 -28.62 8.88 8.01
C ALA A 92 -27.75 9.52 6.91
N THR A 93 -27.71 8.96 5.70
CA THR A 93 -26.82 9.41 4.59
C THR A 93 -26.89 10.92 4.37
N ALA A 94 -28.10 11.45 4.21
CA ALA A 94 -28.29 12.89 3.96
C ALA A 94 -27.89 13.74 5.17
N ALA A 95 -28.14 13.27 6.39
CA ALA A 95 -27.78 13.97 7.61
C ALA A 95 -26.26 14.02 7.82
N ILE A 96 -25.56 12.90 7.59
CA ILE A 96 -24.09 12.84 7.64
C ILE A 96 -23.49 13.78 6.60
N LYS A 97 -23.98 13.74 5.36
CA LYS A 97 -23.52 14.65 4.29
C LYS A 97 -23.67 16.12 4.69
N LYS A 98 -24.85 16.54 5.17
CA LYS A 98 -25.11 17.92 5.64
C LYS A 98 -24.19 18.31 6.79
N ALA A 99 -23.94 17.40 7.74
CA ALA A 99 -23.04 17.66 8.86
C ALA A 99 -21.59 17.86 8.39
N ILE A 100 -21.10 17.04 7.46
CA ILE A 100 -19.75 17.17 6.86
C ILE A 100 -19.62 18.49 6.11
N GLU A 101 -20.60 18.85 5.28
CA GLU A 101 -20.61 20.11 4.53
C GLU A 101 -20.62 21.33 5.47
N ALA A 102 -21.46 21.31 6.51
CA ALA A 102 -21.52 22.36 7.51
C ALA A 102 -20.20 22.48 8.30
N CYS A 103 -19.60 21.34 8.68
CA CYS A 103 -18.32 21.30 9.38
C CYS A 103 -17.19 21.90 8.53
N ALA A 104 -17.09 21.49 7.27
CA ALA A 104 -16.09 22.01 6.35
C ALA A 104 -16.28 23.52 6.11
N LYS A 105 -17.52 23.99 5.87
CA LYS A 105 -17.84 25.41 5.71
C LYS A 105 -17.47 26.24 6.93
N ALA A 106 -17.56 25.67 8.12
CA ALA A 106 -17.19 26.33 9.37
C ALA A 106 -15.66 26.31 9.66
N GLY A 107 -14.82 25.84 8.71
CA GLY A 107 -13.38 25.75 8.87
C GLY A 107 -12.88 24.45 9.53
N GLY A 108 -13.75 23.44 9.65
CA GLY A 108 -13.40 22.12 10.15
C GLY A 108 -13.87 21.81 11.57
N GLY A 109 -13.56 20.61 12.06
CA GLY A 109 -13.97 20.09 13.35
C GLY A 109 -14.30 18.60 13.29
N ARG A 110 -15.11 18.11 14.26
CA ARG A 110 -15.58 16.73 14.27
C ARG A 110 -17.06 16.67 13.87
N VAL A 111 -17.37 15.75 12.96
CA VAL A 111 -18.74 15.28 12.72
C VAL A 111 -18.95 14.04 13.57
N VAL A 112 -19.81 14.14 14.56
CA VAL A 112 -19.95 13.12 15.60
C VAL A 112 -21.16 12.24 15.33
N VAL A 113 -20.91 10.93 15.23
CA VAL A 113 -21.92 9.88 15.22
C VAL A 113 -22.06 9.41 16.68
N PRO A 114 -23.17 9.72 17.36
CA PRO A 114 -23.40 9.30 18.76
C PRO A 114 -23.71 7.80 18.85
N ALA A 115 -23.74 7.26 20.06
CA ALA A 115 -24.13 5.87 20.28
C ALA A 115 -25.48 5.54 19.64
N GLY A 116 -25.59 4.36 19.04
CA GLY A 116 -26.74 3.88 18.26
C GLY A 116 -26.35 3.33 16.90
N GLU A 117 -27.25 2.65 16.23
CA GLU A 117 -27.04 2.15 14.86
C GLU A 117 -27.59 3.17 13.85
N PHE A 118 -26.79 3.54 12.85
CA PHE A 118 -27.19 4.44 11.77
C PHE A 118 -26.86 3.78 10.42
N ILE A 119 -27.87 3.67 9.56
CA ILE A 119 -27.68 3.16 8.21
C ILE A 119 -27.15 4.30 7.33
N THR A 120 -26.21 4.02 6.44
CA THR A 120 -25.65 5.04 5.55
C THR A 120 -25.25 4.45 4.19
N GLY A 121 -25.32 5.27 3.14
CA GLY A 121 -24.62 5.04 1.88
C GLY A 121 -23.20 5.60 1.94
N ALA A 122 -22.66 5.96 0.77
CA ALA A 122 -21.32 6.54 0.68
C ALA A 122 -21.16 7.82 1.50
N ILE A 123 -20.03 7.93 2.21
CA ILE A 123 -19.62 9.10 2.97
C ILE A 123 -18.43 9.76 2.26
N HIS A 124 -18.58 11.01 1.85
CA HIS A 124 -17.50 11.79 1.24
C HIS A 124 -16.94 12.79 2.24
N LEU A 125 -15.71 12.57 2.69
CA LEU A 125 -15.01 13.47 3.61
C LEU A 125 -14.55 14.73 2.89
N LYS A 126 -14.51 15.83 3.63
CA LYS A 126 -14.01 17.15 3.21
C LYS A 126 -12.78 17.53 4.03
N SER A 127 -11.96 18.42 3.48
CA SER A 127 -10.78 18.93 4.18
C SER A 127 -11.14 19.52 5.56
N ASN A 128 -10.24 19.26 6.52
CA ASN A 128 -10.37 19.68 7.92
C ASN A 128 -11.54 19.01 8.69
N VAL A 129 -12.09 17.92 8.18
CA VAL A 129 -13.19 17.19 8.85
C VAL A 129 -12.71 15.88 9.43
N ASN A 130 -13.06 15.64 10.68
CA ASN A 130 -12.90 14.37 11.38
C ASN A 130 -14.29 13.74 11.57
N LEU A 131 -14.53 12.60 10.92
CA LEU A 131 -15.69 11.75 11.18
C LEU A 131 -15.43 10.95 12.47
N HIS A 132 -16.08 11.34 13.56
CA HIS A 132 -15.92 10.71 14.85
C HIS A 132 -17.06 9.75 15.16
N VAL A 133 -16.76 8.44 15.15
CA VAL A 133 -17.74 7.38 15.45
C VAL A 133 -17.59 7.01 16.92
N SER A 134 -18.50 7.47 17.76
CA SER A 134 -18.41 7.33 19.21
C SER A 134 -18.50 5.87 19.66
N LYS A 135 -17.98 5.57 20.84
CA LYS A 135 -18.19 4.26 21.47
C LYS A 135 -19.68 3.93 21.53
N GLY A 136 -20.03 2.69 21.13
CA GLY A 136 -21.43 2.24 21.04
C GLY A 136 -22.19 2.74 19.81
N ALA A 137 -21.52 3.49 18.90
CA ALA A 137 -22.07 3.81 17.59
C ALA A 137 -21.72 2.72 16.57
N THR A 138 -22.67 2.42 15.68
CA THR A 138 -22.45 1.60 14.48
C THR A 138 -22.89 2.36 13.25
N LEU A 139 -21.99 2.60 12.32
CA LEU A 139 -22.32 2.99 10.96
C LEU A 139 -22.47 1.71 10.12
N LYS A 140 -23.70 1.42 9.74
CA LYS A 140 -24.05 0.24 8.95
C LYS A 140 -24.24 0.63 7.49
N PHE A 141 -23.34 0.20 6.64
CA PHE A 141 -23.34 0.61 5.24
C PHE A 141 -24.40 -0.14 4.44
N SER A 142 -25.18 0.60 3.65
CA SER A 142 -26.30 0.05 2.89
C SER A 142 -25.88 -1.04 1.92
N THR A 143 -26.70 -2.06 1.78
CA THR A 143 -26.54 -3.11 0.75
C THR A 143 -27.12 -2.71 -0.61
N ASP A 144 -27.74 -1.52 -0.70
CA ASP A 144 -28.24 -0.96 -1.95
C ASP A 144 -27.12 -0.26 -2.74
N PRO A 145 -26.71 -0.79 -3.92
CA PRO A 145 -25.64 -0.19 -4.71
C PRO A 145 -25.92 1.25 -5.17
N GLU A 146 -27.18 1.66 -5.28
CA GLU A 146 -27.54 3.02 -5.69
C GLU A 146 -27.11 4.07 -4.66
N LYS A 147 -26.93 3.68 -3.40
CA LYS A 147 -26.42 4.53 -2.31
C LYS A 147 -24.92 4.89 -2.46
N TYR A 148 -24.25 4.30 -3.45
CA TYR A 148 -22.82 4.57 -3.76
C TYR A 148 -22.66 5.33 -5.08
N LEU A 149 -23.74 5.91 -5.59
CA LEU A 149 -23.73 6.85 -6.71
C LEU A 149 -23.57 8.31 -6.21
N PRO A 150 -23.05 9.23 -7.06
CA PRO A 150 -22.55 8.97 -8.41
C PRO A 150 -21.26 8.16 -8.43
N ILE A 151 -20.93 7.56 -9.58
CA ILE A 151 -19.60 6.96 -9.79
C ILE A 151 -18.52 8.02 -9.60
N VAL A 152 -17.38 7.57 -9.04
CA VAL A 152 -16.23 8.42 -8.76
C VAL A 152 -14.96 7.89 -9.39
N HIS A 153 -13.95 8.74 -9.57
CA HIS A 153 -12.61 8.32 -9.90
C HIS A 153 -12.02 7.57 -8.71
N THR A 154 -11.66 6.32 -8.89
CA THR A 154 -11.16 5.46 -7.83
C THR A 154 -10.08 4.51 -8.36
N ARG A 155 -9.58 3.63 -7.51
CA ARG A 155 -8.64 2.57 -7.88
C ARG A 155 -9.13 1.22 -7.37
N TRP A 156 -9.10 0.22 -8.23
CA TRP A 156 -9.53 -1.14 -7.94
C TRP A 156 -8.46 -2.13 -8.39
N GLU A 157 -7.95 -2.97 -7.47
CA GLU A 157 -6.82 -3.88 -7.71
C GLU A 157 -5.64 -3.21 -8.46
N GLY A 158 -5.24 -2.00 -8.02
CA GLY A 158 -4.11 -1.27 -8.61
C GLY A 158 -4.38 -0.54 -9.93
N MET A 159 -5.62 -0.53 -10.41
CA MET A 159 -6.03 0.10 -11.67
C MET A 159 -7.01 1.24 -11.45
N GLU A 160 -6.82 2.36 -12.15
CA GLU A 160 -7.74 3.51 -12.09
C GLU A 160 -8.96 3.31 -12.98
N LEU A 161 -10.13 3.71 -12.48
CA LEU A 161 -11.41 3.61 -13.18
C LEU A 161 -12.43 4.60 -12.61
N MET A 162 -13.56 4.75 -13.30
CA MET A 162 -14.78 5.41 -12.81
C MET A 162 -15.73 4.32 -12.28
N HIS A 163 -15.98 4.31 -10.97
CA HIS A 163 -16.70 3.22 -10.31
C HIS A 163 -17.62 3.71 -9.19
N LEU A 164 -18.45 2.83 -8.65
CA LEU A 164 -19.19 3.09 -7.42
C LEU A 164 -18.26 3.64 -6.35
N SER A 165 -18.74 4.63 -5.61
CA SER A 165 -17.95 5.22 -4.53
C SER A 165 -17.51 4.16 -3.52
N PRO A 166 -16.26 4.21 -3.03
CA PRO A 166 -15.91 3.56 -1.77
C PRO A 166 -16.87 3.98 -0.65
N PHE A 167 -17.00 3.17 0.38
CA PHE A 167 -17.94 3.42 1.46
C PHE A 167 -17.62 4.73 2.20
N ILE A 168 -16.34 4.95 2.51
CA ILE A 168 -15.85 6.25 2.98
C ILE A 168 -14.76 6.70 2.00
N TYR A 169 -15.02 7.80 1.33
CA TYR A 169 -14.20 8.33 0.25
C TYR A 169 -13.75 9.76 0.52
N ALA A 170 -12.56 10.10 0.09
CA ALA A 170 -12.06 11.47 0.02
C ALA A 170 -11.15 11.59 -1.20
N TYR A 171 -11.34 12.62 -2.00
CA TYR A 171 -10.54 12.89 -3.19
C TYR A 171 -9.88 14.26 -3.09
N GLU A 172 -8.54 14.29 -3.14
CA GLU A 172 -7.73 15.52 -3.07
C GLU A 172 -8.03 16.40 -1.84
N GLN A 173 -8.27 15.75 -0.68
CA GLN A 173 -8.55 16.44 0.58
C GLN A 173 -7.32 16.51 1.48
N THR A 174 -7.30 17.49 2.37
CA THR A 174 -6.20 17.67 3.33
C THR A 174 -6.76 17.72 4.76
N ASN A 175 -6.01 17.14 5.73
CA ASN A 175 -6.43 17.08 7.13
C ASN A 175 -7.79 16.40 7.28
N ILE A 176 -7.86 15.12 6.99
CA ILE A 176 -9.05 14.30 7.16
C ILE A 176 -8.83 13.23 8.21
N ALA A 177 -9.87 12.88 8.93
CA ALA A 177 -9.79 11.78 9.88
C ALA A 177 -11.08 10.97 9.98
N ILE A 178 -10.92 9.72 10.39
CA ILE A 178 -11.95 8.83 10.91
C ILE A 178 -11.46 8.40 12.29
N THR A 179 -12.19 8.73 13.35
CA THR A 179 -11.75 8.45 14.73
C THR A 179 -12.88 7.93 15.60
N GLY A 180 -12.52 7.45 16.78
CA GLY A 180 -13.48 6.99 17.80
C GLY A 180 -13.36 5.49 18.07
N GLU A 181 -14.28 4.95 18.86
CA GLU A 181 -14.30 3.55 19.27
C GLU A 181 -15.55 2.80 18.76
N GLY A 182 -16.26 3.40 17.80
CA GLY A 182 -17.44 2.81 17.17
C GLY A 182 -17.10 1.82 16.08
N THR A 183 -18.13 1.23 15.50
CA THR A 183 -18.04 0.18 14.48
C THR A 183 -18.45 0.72 13.10
N LEU A 184 -17.67 0.35 12.11
CA LEU A 184 -17.97 0.51 10.69
C LEU A 184 -18.32 -0.89 10.15
N ASP A 185 -19.59 -1.15 9.85
CA ASP A 185 -20.10 -2.43 9.37
C ASP A 185 -20.41 -2.35 7.88
N GLY A 186 -19.59 -3.03 7.07
CA GLY A 186 -19.71 -3.04 5.62
C GLY A 186 -20.78 -3.95 5.06
N GLN A 187 -21.39 -4.78 5.89
CA GLN A 187 -22.40 -5.77 5.48
C GLN A 187 -21.99 -6.66 4.29
N GLY A 188 -20.69 -6.83 4.07
CA GLY A 188 -20.13 -7.56 2.93
C GLY A 188 -20.63 -8.99 2.87
N LYS A 189 -20.64 -9.68 4.01
CA LYS A 189 -21.11 -11.06 4.13
C LYS A 189 -22.57 -11.24 3.71
N SER A 190 -23.43 -10.29 4.05
CA SER A 190 -24.86 -10.37 3.73
C SER A 190 -25.15 -10.06 2.26
N PHE A 191 -24.28 -9.33 1.57
CA PHE A 191 -24.58 -8.87 0.21
C PHE A 191 -23.40 -8.87 -0.76
N PHE A 192 -22.30 -8.16 -0.48
CA PHE A 192 -21.28 -7.86 -1.49
C PHE A 192 -20.35 -9.04 -1.80
N TRP A 193 -20.08 -9.95 -0.83
CA TRP A 193 -19.13 -11.05 -1.06
C TRP A 193 -19.55 -11.97 -2.20
N LYS A 194 -20.85 -12.16 -2.42
CA LYS A 194 -21.36 -12.97 -3.53
C LYS A 194 -20.95 -12.42 -4.90
N TRP A 195 -20.68 -11.11 -5.01
CA TRP A 195 -20.21 -10.49 -6.26
C TRP A 195 -18.82 -10.97 -6.70
N HIS A 196 -18.05 -11.54 -5.79
CA HIS A 196 -16.79 -12.21 -6.16
C HIS A 196 -17.01 -13.38 -7.12
N GLY A 197 -18.17 -14.00 -7.13
CA GLY A 197 -18.51 -15.13 -7.98
C GLY A 197 -17.95 -16.48 -7.50
N ASN A 198 -17.39 -16.54 -6.29
CA ASN A 198 -16.93 -17.81 -5.70
C ASN A 198 -18.02 -18.40 -4.78
N PRO A 199 -18.39 -19.69 -4.97
CA PRO A 199 -19.40 -20.36 -4.13
C PRO A 199 -19.10 -20.35 -2.63
N ARG A 200 -17.82 -20.34 -2.23
CA ARG A 200 -17.41 -20.21 -0.82
C ARG A 200 -18.02 -18.99 -0.14
N TYR A 201 -18.26 -17.92 -0.90
CA TYR A 201 -18.82 -16.65 -0.42
C TYR A 201 -20.27 -16.42 -0.89
N GLY A 202 -20.99 -17.50 -1.20
CA GLY A 202 -22.37 -17.44 -1.70
C GLY A 202 -22.50 -16.90 -3.12
N GLY A 203 -21.39 -16.82 -3.86
CA GLY A 203 -21.37 -16.32 -5.23
C GLY A 203 -21.67 -17.39 -6.27
N ASN A 204 -22.04 -16.93 -7.47
CA ASN A 204 -22.14 -17.75 -8.67
C ASN A 204 -21.33 -17.04 -9.77
N PRO A 205 -20.35 -17.71 -10.42
CA PRO A 205 -19.50 -17.09 -11.43
C PRO A 205 -20.29 -16.57 -12.65
N ASP A 206 -21.44 -17.15 -12.92
CA ASP A 206 -22.26 -16.84 -14.09
C ASP A 206 -23.38 -15.83 -13.80
N VAL A 207 -23.61 -15.50 -12.53
CA VAL A 207 -24.70 -14.61 -12.12
C VAL A 207 -24.20 -13.62 -11.10
N LEU A 208 -24.43 -12.30 -11.32
CA LEU A 208 -24.05 -11.21 -10.44
C LEU A 208 -22.57 -11.24 -10.03
N SER A 209 -21.68 -11.59 -10.97
CA SER A 209 -20.26 -11.77 -10.72
C SER A 209 -19.43 -10.61 -11.25
N GLN A 210 -18.41 -10.22 -10.49
CA GLN A 210 -17.40 -9.23 -10.92
C GLN A 210 -16.46 -9.74 -12.01
N ARG A 211 -16.40 -11.04 -12.27
CA ARG A 211 -15.40 -11.65 -13.17
C ARG A 211 -15.38 -11.05 -14.59
N PRO A 212 -16.51 -10.85 -15.28
CA PRO A 212 -16.50 -10.23 -16.60
C PRO A 212 -16.01 -8.77 -16.57
N ALA A 213 -16.43 -8.00 -15.56
CA ALA A 213 -16.01 -6.61 -15.42
C ALA A 213 -14.53 -6.50 -15.07
N ARG A 214 -14.02 -7.38 -14.20
CA ARG A 214 -12.59 -7.48 -13.89
C ARG A 214 -11.76 -7.78 -15.13
N ALA A 215 -12.15 -8.77 -15.92
CA ALA A 215 -11.45 -9.11 -17.17
C ALA A 215 -11.43 -7.93 -18.14
N ARG A 216 -12.58 -7.24 -18.31
CA ARG A 216 -12.69 -6.04 -19.14
C ARG A 216 -11.79 -4.91 -18.64
N LEU A 217 -11.73 -4.66 -17.33
CA LEU A 217 -10.88 -3.63 -16.76
C LEU A 217 -9.38 -3.92 -17.02
N TYR A 218 -8.96 -5.18 -16.91
CA TYR A 218 -7.60 -5.61 -17.26
C TYR A 218 -7.28 -5.34 -18.72
N GLU A 219 -8.18 -5.71 -19.63
CA GLU A 219 -8.03 -5.45 -21.06
C GLU A 219 -7.93 -3.94 -21.35
N MET A 220 -8.76 -3.12 -20.70
CA MET A 220 -8.72 -1.66 -20.84
C MET A 220 -7.41 -1.07 -20.32
N MET A 221 -6.87 -1.59 -19.20
CA MET A 221 -5.56 -1.21 -18.69
C MET A 221 -4.44 -1.58 -19.66
N ASP A 222 -4.44 -2.80 -20.18
CA ASP A 222 -3.41 -3.28 -21.13
C ASP A 222 -3.41 -2.47 -22.42
N LYS A 223 -4.59 -2.06 -22.89
CA LYS A 223 -4.77 -1.19 -24.06
C LYS A 223 -4.58 0.31 -23.77
N ASN A 224 -4.23 0.68 -22.53
CA ASN A 224 -4.10 2.06 -22.09
C ASN A 224 -5.33 2.94 -22.40
N VAL A 225 -6.54 2.38 -22.29
CA VAL A 225 -7.78 3.14 -22.45
C VAL A 225 -7.81 4.28 -21.42
N PRO A 226 -8.20 5.52 -21.79
CA PRO A 226 -8.30 6.62 -20.85
C PRO A 226 -9.17 6.29 -19.63
N VAL A 227 -8.75 6.70 -18.44
CA VAL A 227 -9.45 6.36 -17.18
C VAL A 227 -10.91 6.81 -17.19
N ALA A 228 -11.21 7.99 -17.76
CA ALA A 228 -12.58 8.50 -17.85
C ALA A 228 -13.51 7.60 -18.70
N GLU A 229 -12.97 6.77 -19.57
CA GLU A 229 -13.72 5.82 -20.39
C GLU A 229 -13.88 4.44 -19.72
N ARG A 230 -13.13 4.18 -18.64
CA ARG A 230 -13.21 2.94 -17.85
C ARG A 230 -14.36 3.03 -16.86
N VAL A 231 -15.57 3.01 -17.37
CA VAL A 231 -16.79 3.21 -16.56
C VAL A 231 -17.37 1.87 -16.11
N PHE A 232 -17.46 1.71 -14.77
CA PHE A 232 -17.94 0.51 -14.10
C PHE A 232 -18.88 0.93 -12.94
N GLY A 233 -20.14 1.13 -13.25
CA GLY A 233 -21.18 1.45 -12.26
C GLY A 233 -22.01 0.23 -11.89
N ILE A 234 -23.29 0.47 -11.64
CA ILE A 234 -24.28 -0.58 -11.35
C ILE A 234 -24.31 -1.61 -12.47
N GLY A 235 -24.48 -2.89 -12.12
CA GLY A 235 -24.51 -4.00 -13.06
C GLY A 235 -23.15 -4.60 -13.42
N HIS A 236 -22.04 -3.99 -12.99
CA HIS A 236 -20.69 -4.54 -13.19
C HIS A 236 -20.18 -5.38 -12.01
N TYR A 237 -20.81 -5.27 -10.86
CA TYR A 237 -20.55 -6.08 -9.66
C TYR A 237 -19.11 -6.03 -9.13
N LEU A 238 -18.27 -5.06 -9.53
CA LEU A 238 -17.03 -4.79 -8.85
C LEU A 238 -17.35 -4.34 -7.42
N ARG A 239 -16.69 -4.93 -6.44
CA ARG A 239 -16.95 -4.62 -5.03
C ARG A 239 -16.21 -3.33 -4.65
N PRO A 240 -16.88 -2.29 -4.10
CA PRO A 240 -16.20 -1.07 -3.68
C PRO A 240 -15.30 -1.33 -2.46
N GLN A 241 -14.21 -0.56 -2.33
CA GLN A 241 -13.37 -0.53 -1.14
C GLN A 241 -14.13 0.10 0.04
N PHE A 242 -13.66 -0.17 1.27
CA PHE A 242 -14.32 0.40 2.44
C PHE A 242 -13.90 1.85 2.68
N ILE A 243 -12.62 2.09 3.02
CA ILE A 243 -12.09 3.43 3.29
C ILE A 243 -11.01 3.74 2.27
N GLN A 244 -11.29 4.68 1.36
CA GLN A 244 -10.33 5.05 0.32
C GLN A 244 -10.13 6.57 0.24
N PRO A 245 -9.22 7.14 1.02
CA PRO A 245 -8.68 8.46 0.72
C PRO A 245 -7.80 8.37 -0.53
N TYR A 246 -8.04 9.25 -1.50
CA TYR A 246 -7.36 9.28 -2.79
C TYR A 246 -6.68 10.64 -3.00
N LYS A 247 -5.37 10.68 -3.23
CA LYS A 247 -4.55 11.90 -3.34
C LYS A 247 -4.73 12.88 -2.15
N CYS A 248 -4.89 12.31 -0.95
CA CYS A 248 -5.10 13.10 0.26
C CYS A 248 -3.80 13.34 1.02
N LYS A 249 -3.76 14.43 1.79
CA LYS A 249 -2.64 14.74 2.69
C LYS A 249 -3.11 14.82 4.14
N ASN A 250 -2.24 14.35 5.06
CA ASN A 250 -2.52 14.32 6.49
C ASN A 250 -3.81 13.54 6.80
N VAL A 251 -3.73 12.22 6.67
CA VAL A 251 -4.84 11.29 6.89
C VAL A 251 -4.66 10.59 8.23
N LEU A 252 -5.72 10.54 9.04
CA LEU A 252 -5.75 9.79 10.30
C LEU A 252 -6.93 8.83 10.32
N ILE A 253 -6.67 7.55 10.59
CA ILE A 253 -7.69 6.54 10.90
C ILE A 253 -7.33 5.96 12.26
N GLU A 254 -8.20 6.14 13.27
CA GLU A 254 -7.86 5.83 14.64
C GLU A 254 -9.02 5.26 15.45
N GLY A 255 -8.79 4.12 16.11
CA GLY A 255 -9.62 3.58 17.19
C GLY A 255 -10.85 2.81 16.74
N VAL A 256 -11.31 2.99 15.51
CA VAL A 256 -12.53 2.36 14.99
C VAL A 256 -12.38 0.85 14.80
N LYS A 257 -13.53 0.15 14.85
CA LYS A 257 -13.64 -1.24 14.44
C LYS A 257 -14.21 -1.33 13.04
N ILE A 258 -13.64 -2.19 12.19
CA ILE A 258 -14.10 -2.43 10.83
C ILE A 258 -14.49 -3.91 10.73
N VAL A 259 -15.69 -4.17 10.22
CA VAL A 259 -16.21 -5.53 10.07
C VAL A 259 -16.91 -5.70 8.72
N ASP A 260 -16.89 -6.92 8.22
CA ASP A 260 -17.62 -7.34 7.01
C ASP A 260 -17.46 -6.40 5.81
N SER A 261 -16.22 -6.03 5.48
CA SER A 261 -15.89 -5.20 4.33
C SER A 261 -16.32 -5.85 3.01
N PRO A 262 -16.76 -5.10 2.00
CA PRO A 262 -16.99 -5.67 0.66
C PRO A 262 -15.71 -6.14 -0.03
N MET A 263 -14.60 -5.41 0.16
CA MET A 263 -13.30 -5.62 -0.46
C MET A 263 -12.19 -5.11 0.49
N TRP A 264 -11.06 -4.63 -0.01
CA TRP A 264 -9.98 -4.01 0.77
C TRP A 264 -10.50 -2.97 1.76
N GLU A 265 -10.01 -2.99 2.98
CA GLU A 265 -10.64 -2.25 4.07
C GLU A 265 -10.09 -0.84 4.20
N VAL A 266 -8.81 -0.67 4.54
CA VAL A 266 -8.17 0.63 4.61
C VAL A 266 -7.22 0.78 3.43
N HIS A 267 -7.64 1.51 2.41
CA HIS A 267 -6.96 1.63 1.13
C HIS A 267 -6.61 3.09 0.77
N PRO A 268 -5.65 3.72 1.44
CA PRO A 268 -5.16 5.03 1.03
C PRO A 268 -4.39 4.92 -0.29
N VAL A 269 -4.71 5.81 -1.25
CA VAL A 269 -4.14 5.81 -2.60
C VAL A 269 -3.51 7.16 -2.89
N LEU A 270 -2.24 7.19 -3.31
CA LEU A 270 -1.50 8.41 -3.63
C LEU A 270 -1.55 9.45 -2.49
N CYS A 271 -1.56 8.98 -1.24
CA CYS A 271 -1.66 9.82 -0.06
C CYS A 271 -0.28 10.10 0.55
N GLU A 272 -0.18 11.22 1.25
CA GLU A 272 1.03 11.64 1.96
C GLU A 272 0.71 11.90 3.44
N ASN A 273 1.60 11.48 4.35
CA ASN A 273 1.44 11.59 5.80
C ASN A 273 0.15 10.90 6.28
N VAL A 274 0.19 9.57 6.29
CA VAL A 274 -0.93 8.71 6.67
C VAL A 274 -0.63 8.04 8.00
N THR A 275 -1.54 8.17 8.95
CA THR A 275 -1.48 7.47 10.23
C THR A 275 -2.70 6.57 10.40
N ILE A 276 -2.47 5.28 10.60
CA ILE A 276 -3.49 4.28 10.93
C ILE A 276 -3.07 3.68 12.26
N ARG A 277 -3.87 3.89 13.31
CA ARG A 277 -3.49 3.41 14.63
C ARG A 277 -4.67 2.97 15.49
N ASN A 278 -4.43 2.00 16.35
CA ASN A 278 -5.45 1.48 17.27
C ASN A 278 -6.72 0.98 16.55
N VAL A 279 -6.63 0.62 15.28
CA VAL A 279 -7.76 0.12 14.49
C VAL A 279 -7.89 -1.38 14.71
N HIS A 280 -9.13 -1.85 14.84
CA HIS A 280 -9.44 -3.27 14.97
C HIS A 280 -10.22 -3.73 13.74
N ILE A 281 -9.62 -4.64 12.97
CA ILE A 281 -10.19 -5.17 11.74
C ILE A 281 -10.52 -6.65 11.94
N SER A 282 -11.77 -7.03 11.65
CA SER A 282 -12.19 -8.43 11.64
C SER A 282 -13.17 -8.66 10.48
N SER A 283 -12.67 -9.23 9.38
CA SER A 283 -13.44 -9.39 8.15
C SER A 283 -12.85 -10.49 7.29
N HIS A 284 -13.62 -11.56 7.05
CA HIS A 284 -13.17 -12.81 6.43
C HIS A 284 -13.75 -13.04 5.03
N GLY A 285 -14.05 -11.98 4.30
CA GLY A 285 -14.54 -12.04 2.93
C GLY A 285 -13.43 -12.19 1.90
N PRO A 286 -13.79 -12.33 0.61
CA PRO A 286 -12.82 -12.39 -0.47
C PRO A 286 -12.14 -11.02 -0.64
N ASN A 287 -10.81 -11.01 -0.75
CA ASN A 287 -10.00 -9.80 -0.83
C ASN A 287 -10.30 -8.81 0.33
N ASN A 288 -10.55 -9.33 1.52
CA ASN A 288 -10.60 -8.51 2.72
C ASN A 288 -9.20 -8.37 3.28
N ASP A 289 -8.39 -7.60 2.54
CA ASP A 289 -7.08 -7.12 2.99
C ASP A 289 -7.32 -6.01 4.01
N GLY A 290 -6.62 -6.04 5.16
CA GLY A 290 -6.89 -5.10 6.25
C GLY A 290 -6.41 -3.69 5.96
N CYS A 291 -5.18 -3.54 5.45
CA CYS A 291 -4.61 -2.23 5.15
C CYS A 291 -3.70 -2.25 3.93
N ASP A 292 -4.07 -1.50 2.90
CA ASP A 292 -3.42 -1.47 1.59
C ASP A 292 -2.92 -0.08 1.21
N PRO A 293 -1.84 0.44 1.81
CA PRO A 293 -1.28 1.70 1.34
C PRO A 293 -0.75 1.52 -0.08
N GLU A 294 -1.30 2.29 -1.04
CA GLU A 294 -0.97 2.18 -2.45
C GLU A 294 -0.42 3.50 -3.02
N SER A 295 0.82 3.49 -3.52
CA SER A 295 1.52 4.69 -4.01
C SER A 295 1.55 5.83 -2.97
N CYS A 296 1.70 5.49 -1.68
CA CYS A 296 1.66 6.40 -0.55
C CYS A 296 3.07 6.73 -0.04
N LYS A 297 3.20 7.88 0.61
CA LYS A 297 4.44 8.33 1.22
C LYS A 297 4.25 8.70 2.68
N ASP A 298 5.24 8.31 3.51
CA ASP A 298 5.28 8.58 4.95
C ASP A 298 4.02 8.01 5.64
N VAL A 299 3.98 6.67 5.79
CA VAL A 299 2.85 5.90 6.33
C VAL A 299 3.24 5.26 7.66
N LEU A 300 2.41 5.44 8.68
CA LEU A 300 2.52 4.75 9.97
C LEU A 300 1.29 3.88 10.22
N ILE A 301 1.52 2.58 10.43
CA ILE A 301 0.52 1.61 10.91
C ILE A 301 1.00 1.16 12.30
N ASP A 302 0.26 1.54 13.35
CA ASP A 302 0.71 1.41 14.74
C ASP A 302 -0.39 0.85 15.64
N ASN A 303 -0.06 -0.20 16.40
CA ASN A 303 -0.94 -0.80 17.38
C ASN A 303 -2.32 -1.19 16.84
N CYS A 304 -2.35 -1.77 15.63
CA CYS A 304 -3.56 -2.27 14.98
C CYS A 304 -3.70 -3.78 15.16
N PHE A 305 -4.95 -4.24 15.14
CA PHE A 305 -5.30 -5.65 15.17
C PHE A 305 -5.94 -6.04 13.83
N PHE A 306 -5.44 -7.13 13.25
CA PHE A 306 -5.89 -7.67 11.97
C PHE A 306 -6.30 -9.14 12.11
N ASP A 307 -7.51 -9.46 11.65
CA ASP A 307 -8.08 -10.79 11.57
C ASP A 307 -8.88 -10.86 10.26
N THR A 308 -8.20 -11.26 9.16
CA THR A 308 -8.62 -10.93 7.79
C THR A 308 -8.81 -12.17 6.92
N GLY A 309 -9.58 -12.02 5.86
CA GLY A 309 -9.80 -13.07 4.86
C GLY A 309 -8.76 -13.11 3.74
N ASP A 310 -7.91 -12.08 3.65
CA ASP A 310 -6.77 -11.97 2.74
C ASP A 310 -5.56 -11.38 3.50
N ASP A 311 -4.66 -10.62 2.91
CA ASP A 311 -3.49 -10.10 3.62
C ASP A 311 -3.88 -9.15 4.79
N CYS A 312 -3.20 -9.24 5.94
CA CYS A 312 -3.43 -8.30 7.04
C CYS A 312 -3.00 -6.88 6.65
N ILE A 313 -1.80 -6.75 6.09
CA ILE A 313 -1.27 -5.52 5.51
C ILE A 313 -0.69 -5.88 4.14
N ALA A 314 -1.10 -5.18 3.08
CA ALA A 314 -0.55 -5.38 1.74
C ALA A 314 -0.13 -4.06 1.09
N ILE A 315 1.16 -3.79 1.09
CA ILE A 315 1.74 -2.57 0.54
C ILE A 315 1.79 -2.67 -0.99
N LYS A 316 1.21 -1.69 -1.67
CA LYS A 316 0.95 -1.70 -3.11
C LYS A 316 1.43 -0.40 -3.78
N SER A 317 1.61 -0.40 -5.10
CA SER A 317 1.96 0.80 -5.91
C SER A 317 1.49 0.70 -7.37
N GLY A 318 0.32 0.12 -7.56
CA GLY A 318 -0.33 0.01 -8.88
C GLY A 318 0.03 -1.24 -9.66
N ARG A 319 -0.92 -1.65 -10.50
CA ARG A 319 -0.85 -2.88 -11.31
C ARG A 319 -0.37 -2.55 -12.73
N ASN A 320 0.63 -3.27 -13.22
CA ASN A 320 1.08 -3.32 -14.61
C ASN A 320 1.16 -1.93 -15.27
N ASN A 321 0.47 -1.70 -16.38
CA ASN A 321 0.52 -0.45 -17.13
C ASN A 321 0.04 0.75 -16.32
N ASP A 322 -0.96 0.61 -15.47
CA ASP A 322 -1.41 1.71 -14.60
C ASP A 322 -0.37 2.07 -13.54
N GLY A 323 0.23 1.06 -12.89
CA GLY A 323 1.31 1.30 -11.94
C GLY A 323 2.51 1.99 -12.59
N ARG A 324 2.90 1.57 -13.80
CA ARG A 324 3.99 2.19 -14.57
C ARG A 324 3.64 3.59 -15.08
N ARG A 325 2.41 3.80 -15.55
CA ARG A 325 1.92 5.10 -16.01
C ARG A 325 1.93 6.14 -14.90
N ILE A 326 1.49 5.76 -13.71
CA ILE A 326 1.48 6.63 -12.54
C ILE A 326 2.89 6.81 -11.99
N ASN A 327 3.67 5.74 -11.94
CA ASN A 327 5.08 5.70 -11.54
C ASN A 327 5.37 6.37 -10.19
N VAL A 328 4.48 6.16 -9.22
CA VAL A 328 4.64 6.64 -7.85
C VAL A 328 4.83 5.42 -6.93
N PRO A 329 6.00 5.27 -6.31
CA PRO A 329 6.24 4.20 -5.36
C PRO A 329 5.46 4.40 -4.04
N THR A 330 5.29 3.34 -3.29
CA THR A 330 4.99 3.45 -1.86
C THR A 330 6.30 3.51 -1.09
N GLU A 331 6.48 4.55 -0.29
CA GLU A 331 7.77 4.78 0.37
C GLU A 331 7.64 5.28 1.80
N ASN A 332 8.65 4.94 2.62
CA ASN A 332 8.75 5.38 4.01
C ASN A 332 7.58 4.86 4.86
N ILE A 333 7.49 3.55 4.97
CA ILE A 333 6.41 2.86 5.68
C ILE A 333 6.94 2.33 7.00
N ILE A 334 6.23 2.58 8.09
CA ILE A 334 6.48 2.01 9.40
C ILE A 334 5.26 1.19 9.82
N VAL A 335 5.47 -0.10 10.10
CA VAL A 335 4.50 -1.02 10.69
C VAL A 335 5.04 -1.44 12.06
N ARG A 336 4.30 -1.16 13.14
CA ARG A 336 4.79 -1.51 14.47
C ARG A 336 3.67 -1.84 15.46
N ASN A 337 4.02 -2.61 16.50
CA ASN A 337 3.12 -2.94 17.60
C ASN A 337 1.80 -3.60 17.15
N CYS A 338 1.75 -4.15 15.93
CA CYS A 338 0.54 -4.74 15.39
C CYS A 338 0.38 -6.21 15.78
N THR A 339 -0.85 -6.64 15.92
CA THR A 339 -1.24 -8.05 16.11
C THR A 339 -1.97 -8.53 14.88
N MET A 340 -1.53 -9.65 14.31
CA MET A 340 -2.08 -10.24 13.09
C MET A 340 -2.47 -11.68 13.38
N ARG A 341 -3.73 -12.01 13.08
CA ARG A 341 -4.27 -13.35 13.22
C ARG A 341 -4.40 -14.01 11.86
N ASP A 342 -5.63 -14.30 11.43
CA ASP A 342 -5.87 -14.97 10.14
C ASP A 342 -5.52 -14.06 8.97
N GLY A 343 -5.13 -14.65 7.85
CA GLY A 343 -4.83 -13.92 6.63
C GLY A 343 -3.90 -14.68 5.67
N HIS A 344 -3.77 -14.17 4.45
CA HIS A 344 -2.83 -14.74 3.49
C HIS A 344 -1.39 -14.28 3.73
N GLY A 345 -1.19 -13.13 4.34
CA GLY A 345 0.11 -12.63 4.76
C GLY A 345 0.01 -11.60 5.86
N GLY A 346 0.95 -11.59 6.80
CA GLY A 346 0.99 -10.62 7.88
C GLY A 346 1.43 -9.25 7.36
N ILE A 347 2.73 -9.06 7.12
CA ILE A 347 3.24 -7.87 6.43
C ILE A 347 3.60 -8.29 5.00
N THR A 348 2.76 -7.92 4.05
CA THR A 348 2.89 -8.27 2.64
C THR A 348 3.30 -7.07 1.81
N VAL A 349 4.12 -7.29 0.78
CA VAL A 349 4.39 -6.36 -0.31
C VAL A 349 3.92 -7.00 -1.61
N GLY A 350 2.95 -6.39 -2.27
CA GLY A 350 2.40 -6.92 -3.52
C GLY A 350 0.95 -7.40 -3.43
N SER A 351 0.44 -7.92 -4.60
CA SER A 351 1.16 -8.08 -5.87
C SER A 351 1.15 -6.83 -6.76
N GLU A 352 0.35 -5.82 -6.51
CA GLU A 352 0.22 -4.60 -7.31
C GLU A 352 1.35 -3.62 -6.94
N ILE A 353 2.58 -3.85 -7.48
CA ILE A 353 3.80 -3.10 -7.07
C ILE A 353 4.61 -2.55 -8.25
N SER A 354 3.97 -2.32 -9.39
CA SER A 354 4.68 -1.87 -10.60
C SER A 354 5.31 -0.48 -10.46
N GLY A 355 4.82 0.35 -9.52
CA GLY A 355 5.43 1.64 -9.17
C GLY A 355 6.62 1.55 -8.21
N GLY A 356 6.86 0.35 -7.62
CA GLY A 356 7.95 0.14 -6.66
C GLY A 356 7.57 0.39 -5.19
N VAL A 357 8.40 -0.16 -4.28
CA VAL A 357 8.26 0.06 -2.83
C VAL A 357 9.66 0.24 -2.22
N ARG A 358 9.82 1.20 -1.32
CA ARG A 358 11.10 1.41 -0.66
C ARG A 358 10.97 1.92 0.79
N ASN A 359 11.96 1.58 1.60
CA ASN A 359 12.05 1.98 3.00
C ASN A 359 10.85 1.50 3.82
N LEU A 360 10.68 0.18 3.92
CA LEU A 360 9.71 -0.46 4.80
C LEU A 360 10.39 -0.89 6.10
N PHE A 361 9.85 -0.44 7.22
CA PHE A 361 10.26 -0.83 8.55
C PHE A 361 9.12 -1.55 9.27
N GLY A 362 9.29 -2.82 9.62
CA GLY A 362 8.35 -3.61 10.41
C GLY A 362 8.97 -4.01 11.75
N HIS A 363 8.34 -3.70 12.90
CA HIS A 363 8.92 -4.10 14.17
C HIS A 363 7.90 -4.25 15.31
N ASP A 364 8.29 -5.04 16.30
CA ASP A 364 7.50 -5.27 17.51
C ASP A 364 6.08 -5.77 17.21
N CYS A 365 5.94 -6.61 16.18
CA CYS A 365 4.66 -7.20 15.76
C CYS A 365 4.54 -8.64 16.24
N THR A 366 3.31 -9.06 16.51
CA THR A 366 2.95 -10.43 16.87
C THR A 366 2.02 -11.02 15.83
N LEU A 367 2.36 -12.19 15.31
CA LEU A 367 1.63 -12.91 14.28
C LEU A 367 1.38 -14.33 14.74
N ASP A 368 0.13 -14.75 14.88
CA ASP A 368 -0.15 -16.09 15.41
C ASP A 368 -1.54 -16.59 14.97
N SER A 369 -1.54 -17.46 13.98
CA SER A 369 -2.74 -18.24 13.62
C SER A 369 -2.38 -19.41 12.71
N ALA A 370 -3.09 -20.54 12.87
CA ALA A 370 -3.03 -21.67 11.95
C ALA A 370 -3.56 -21.30 10.55
N ASP A 371 -4.38 -20.27 10.44
CA ASP A 371 -4.97 -19.77 9.19
C ASP A 371 -4.21 -18.55 8.63
N LEU A 372 -3.16 -18.10 9.29
CA LEU A 372 -2.20 -17.15 8.71
C LEU A 372 -1.21 -17.94 7.81
N TRP A 373 -1.16 -17.60 6.53
CA TRP A 373 -0.30 -18.35 5.62
C TRP A 373 1.17 -18.02 5.81
N THR A 374 1.54 -16.75 5.80
CA THR A 374 2.93 -16.28 5.81
C THR A 374 3.09 -15.07 6.72
N ALA A 375 4.17 -14.98 7.47
CA ALA A 375 4.37 -13.83 8.35
C ALA A 375 4.89 -12.59 7.59
N LEU A 376 5.99 -12.74 6.86
CA LEU A 376 6.61 -11.70 6.04
C LEU A 376 6.61 -12.14 4.58
N ARG A 377 5.95 -11.38 3.71
CA ARG A 377 5.65 -11.84 2.35
C ARG A 377 5.98 -10.81 1.28
N VAL A 378 6.56 -11.24 0.17
CA VAL A 378 6.70 -10.46 -1.06
C VAL A 378 6.13 -11.26 -2.22
N LYS A 379 5.16 -10.69 -2.93
CA LYS A 379 4.55 -11.26 -4.14
C LYS A 379 4.95 -10.42 -5.35
N ASN A 380 5.66 -11.01 -6.32
CA ASN A 380 6.05 -10.32 -7.55
C ASN A 380 6.02 -11.27 -8.75
N ASN A 381 6.17 -10.74 -9.94
CA ASN A 381 6.30 -11.50 -11.19
C ASN A 381 6.80 -10.61 -12.34
N ALA A 382 7.05 -11.22 -13.50
CA ALA A 382 7.55 -10.50 -14.66
C ALA A 382 6.54 -9.58 -15.38
N SER A 383 5.25 -9.68 -15.04
CA SER A 383 4.22 -8.74 -15.53
C SER A 383 4.16 -7.46 -14.67
N ARG A 384 4.43 -7.59 -13.37
CA ARG A 384 4.48 -6.46 -12.41
C ARG A 384 5.78 -5.69 -12.52
N GLY A 385 6.93 -6.40 -12.44
CA GLY A 385 8.24 -5.75 -12.33
C GLY A 385 8.37 -4.99 -11.01
N GLY A 386 8.76 -3.71 -11.10
CA GLY A 386 8.91 -2.83 -9.93
C GLY A 386 10.21 -3.07 -9.15
N LYS A 387 10.67 -2.02 -8.46
CA LYS A 387 11.84 -2.08 -7.57
C LYS A 387 11.38 -2.08 -6.12
N LEU A 388 11.74 -3.12 -5.40
CA LEU A 388 11.40 -3.35 -4.00
C LEU A 388 12.70 -3.32 -3.20
N GLU A 389 12.91 -2.27 -2.40
CA GLU A 389 14.23 -2.01 -1.83
C GLU A 389 14.15 -1.54 -0.37
N ASN A 390 15.14 -1.94 0.44
CA ASN A 390 15.31 -1.45 1.81
C ASN A 390 14.17 -1.86 2.72
N PHE A 391 14.00 -3.15 2.93
CA PHE A 391 13.02 -3.71 3.87
C PHE A 391 13.72 -4.18 5.12
N TYR A 392 13.29 -3.68 6.27
CA TYR A 392 13.91 -3.92 7.56
C TYR A 392 12.88 -4.39 8.57
N PHE A 393 13.06 -5.61 9.08
CA PHE A 393 12.19 -6.19 10.09
C PHE A 393 12.99 -6.53 11.33
N ARG A 394 12.46 -6.22 12.52
CA ARG A 394 13.08 -6.61 13.79
C ARG A 394 12.05 -6.91 14.88
N ASN A 395 12.42 -7.75 15.85
CA ASN A 395 11.56 -8.10 16.98
C ASN A 395 10.17 -8.59 16.52
N ILE A 396 10.12 -9.48 15.53
CA ILE A 396 8.89 -10.08 15.04
C ILE A 396 8.65 -11.39 15.78
N LYS A 397 7.50 -11.51 16.43
CA LYS A 397 7.09 -12.73 17.14
C LYS A 397 6.04 -13.47 16.31
N VAL A 398 6.38 -14.68 15.88
CA VAL A 398 5.47 -15.56 15.15
C VAL A 398 5.17 -16.78 16.02
N GLY A 399 3.90 -16.95 16.39
CA GLY A 399 3.45 -18.17 17.03
C GLY A 399 3.40 -19.30 16.02
N GLN A 400 2.46 -19.22 15.07
CA GLN A 400 2.37 -20.19 13.98
C GLN A 400 1.94 -19.54 12.66
N VAL A 401 2.37 -20.16 11.55
CA VAL A 401 1.91 -19.88 10.18
C VAL A 401 1.79 -21.20 9.41
N SER A 402 0.86 -21.26 8.45
CA SER A 402 0.59 -22.49 7.70
C SER A 402 1.51 -22.70 6.49
N ARG A 403 2.20 -21.66 6.02
CA ARG A 403 3.18 -21.72 4.93
C ARG A 403 4.57 -21.30 5.40
N ALA A 404 5.29 -20.55 4.61
CA ALA A 404 6.61 -20.05 4.99
C ALA A 404 6.54 -18.90 6.01
N VAL A 405 7.53 -18.83 6.90
CA VAL A 405 7.65 -17.68 7.82
C VAL A 405 8.08 -16.43 7.04
N VAL A 406 9.08 -16.57 6.17
CA VAL A 406 9.52 -15.51 5.24
C VAL A 406 9.42 -16.03 3.82
N GLU A 407 8.65 -15.33 2.98
CA GLU A 407 8.39 -15.67 1.59
C GLU A 407 8.73 -14.49 0.67
N ILE A 408 9.54 -14.74 -0.37
CA ILE A 408 9.74 -13.83 -1.49
C ILE A 408 9.52 -14.66 -2.76
N ASP A 409 8.40 -14.46 -3.43
CA ASP A 409 7.98 -15.28 -4.57
C ASP A 409 7.81 -14.43 -5.85
N PHE A 410 8.65 -14.68 -6.85
CA PHE A 410 8.55 -14.09 -8.19
C PHE A 410 7.75 -14.94 -9.17
N ASN A 411 7.29 -16.12 -8.73
CA ASN A 411 6.42 -16.98 -9.51
C ASN A 411 4.92 -16.75 -9.21
N TYR A 412 4.61 -15.67 -8.46
CA TYR A 412 3.23 -15.36 -8.10
C TYR A 412 2.37 -15.04 -9.33
N GLU A 413 1.17 -15.63 -9.41
CA GLU A 413 0.23 -15.48 -10.55
C GLU A 413 0.90 -15.77 -11.92
N GLU A 414 1.24 -14.73 -12.68
CA GLU A 414 1.81 -14.84 -14.04
C GLU A 414 3.27 -15.37 -14.06
N GLY A 415 3.96 -15.33 -12.94
CA GLY A 415 5.34 -15.84 -12.80
C GLY A 415 6.31 -15.17 -13.77
N ALA A 416 7.04 -16.01 -14.54
CA ALA A 416 8.01 -15.52 -15.52
C ALA A 416 7.38 -14.93 -16.80
N LYS A 417 6.04 -14.91 -16.92
CA LYS A 417 5.36 -14.36 -18.09
C LYS A 417 5.31 -12.84 -17.98
N GLY A 418 6.07 -12.15 -18.83
CA GLY A 418 6.12 -10.70 -18.88
C GLY A 418 7.52 -10.20 -19.26
N GLU A 419 7.62 -8.90 -19.50
CA GLU A 419 8.86 -8.24 -19.97
C GLU A 419 9.52 -7.38 -18.90
N TYR A 420 8.91 -7.28 -17.71
CA TYR A 420 9.37 -6.40 -16.64
C TYR A 420 10.12 -7.18 -15.58
N VAL A 421 11.40 -6.88 -15.44
CA VAL A 421 12.27 -7.58 -14.47
C VAL A 421 11.90 -7.16 -13.04
N PRO A 422 11.43 -8.10 -12.19
CA PRO A 422 11.23 -7.82 -10.79
C PRO A 422 12.57 -7.62 -10.06
N VAL A 423 12.64 -6.68 -9.14
CA VAL A 423 13.81 -6.41 -8.32
C VAL A 423 13.43 -6.42 -6.86
N VAL A 424 14.05 -7.31 -6.08
CA VAL A 424 14.04 -7.24 -4.60
C VAL A 424 15.48 -7.20 -4.14
N ARG A 425 15.82 -6.20 -3.32
CA ARG A 425 17.16 -6.10 -2.73
C ARG A 425 17.17 -5.43 -1.37
N ASN A 426 18.17 -5.75 -0.57
CA ASN A 426 18.34 -5.24 0.78
C ASN A 426 17.13 -5.55 1.68
N TYR A 427 16.88 -6.85 1.88
CA TYR A 427 15.82 -7.39 2.72
C TYR A 427 16.43 -7.95 4.00
N VAL A 428 16.17 -7.33 5.13
CA VAL A 428 16.82 -7.64 6.40
C VAL A 428 15.78 -8.03 7.45
N VAL A 429 15.99 -9.21 8.06
CA VAL A 429 15.22 -9.70 9.21
C VAL A 429 16.18 -9.88 10.38
N ASP A 430 15.91 -9.22 11.51
CA ASP A 430 16.77 -9.24 12.69
C ASP A 430 15.92 -9.47 13.97
N GLY A 431 16.14 -10.59 14.64
CA GLY A 431 15.43 -10.91 15.88
C GLY A 431 13.99 -11.40 15.64
N LEU A 432 13.75 -12.22 14.63
CA LEU A 432 12.49 -12.91 14.46
C LEU A 432 12.49 -14.22 15.27
N THR A 433 11.39 -14.49 15.96
CA THR A 433 11.13 -15.79 16.59
C THR A 433 9.88 -16.41 15.98
N CYS A 434 9.93 -17.71 15.66
CA CYS A 434 8.78 -18.45 15.18
C CYS A 434 8.66 -19.77 15.93
N THR A 435 7.47 -20.09 16.47
CA THR A 435 7.24 -21.35 17.16
C THR A 435 7.01 -22.50 16.16
N THR A 436 6.11 -22.29 15.19
CA THR A 436 5.75 -23.35 14.22
C THR A 436 5.47 -22.77 12.84
N GLY A 437 6.02 -23.39 11.81
CA GLY A 437 5.77 -23.04 10.42
C GLY A 437 5.88 -24.24 9.49
N ASN A 438 5.44 -24.09 8.25
CA ASN A 438 5.68 -25.15 7.25
C ASN A 438 7.12 -25.09 6.73
N ARG A 439 7.65 -23.89 6.45
CA ARG A 439 9.05 -23.62 6.07
C ARG A 439 9.57 -22.40 6.80
N ALA A 440 10.86 -22.36 7.09
CA ALA A 440 11.50 -21.15 7.59
C ALA A 440 11.55 -20.09 6.49
N LEU A 441 12.14 -20.41 5.34
CA LEU A 441 12.26 -19.53 4.18
C LEU A 441 11.66 -20.18 2.92
N ASP A 442 11.01 -19.35 2.09
CA ASP A 442 10.63 -19.69 0.71
C ASP A 442 10.99 -18.49 -0.19
N LEU A 443 12.19 -18.54 -0.78
CA LEU A 443 12.79 -17.46 -1.55
C LEU A 443 12.97 -17.93 -2.99
N GLN A 444 12.14 -17.44 -3.90
CA GLN A 444 12.12 -17.90 -5.29
C GLN A 444 12.20 -16.73 -6.27
N GLY A 445 13.42 -16.40 -6.72
CA GLY A 445 13.67 -15.50 -7.83
C GLY A 445 13.48 -16.22 -9.19
N LEU A 446 13.46 -15.44 -10.29
CA LEU A 446 13.48 -15.97 -11.66
C LEU A 446 14.92 -16.14 -12.16
N ASP A 447 15.12 -16.95 -13.20
CA ASP A 447 16.45 -17.21 -13.75
C ASP A 447 17.15 -15.94 -14.25
N ASN A 448 16.36 -15.00 -14.81
CA ASN A 448 16.83 -13.70 -15.29
C ASN A 448 16.65 -12.56 -14.26
N ALA A 449 16.04 -12.83 -13.12
CA ALA A 449 15.76 -11.85 -12.07
C ALA A 449 15.99 -12.48 -10.67
N PRO A 450 17.24 -12.62 -10.22
CA PRO A 450 17.49 -13.12 -8.87
C PRO A 450 17.08 -12.10 -7.79
N ILE A 451 16.77 -12.64 -6.62
CA ILE A 451 16.60 -11.85 -5.39
C ILE A 451 18.00 -11.50 -4.87
N TYR A 452 18.20 -10.25 -4.41
CA TYR A 452 19.50 -9.77 -3.97
C TYR A 452 19.55 -9.38 -2.50
N ASP A 453 20.66 -9.65 -1.84
CA ASP A 453 21.02 -9.10 -0.52
C ASP A 453 19.95 -9.36 0.55
N VAL A 454 19.63 -10.62 0.79
CA VAL A 454 18.77 -11.07 1.89
C VAL A 454 19.63 -11.37 3.11
N SER A 455 19.34 -10.75 4.24
CA SER A 455 20.05 -10.99 5.51
C SER A 455 19.05 -11.41 6.58
N ILE A 456 19.23 -12.59 7.12
CA ILE A 456 18.47 -13.13 8.25
C ILE A 456 19.44 -13.29 9.42
N ARG A 457 19.20 -12.63 10.52
CA ARG A 457 20.10 -12.66 11.67
C ARG A 457 19.35 -12.69 13.00
N ASN A 458 20.02 -13.25 14.04
CA ASN A 458 19.44 -13.35 15.39
C ASN A 458 18.03 -13.94 15.38
N THR A 459 17.79 -14.95 14.54
CA THR A 459 16.45 -15.45 14.22
C THR A 459 16.32 -16.93 14.59
N SER A 460 15.22 -17.28 15.23
CA SER A 460 14.91 -18.65 15.64
C SER A 460 13.63 -19.13 14.97
N PHE A 461 13.76 -20.16 14.16
CA PHE A 461 12.63 -20.93 13.61
C PHE A 461 12.52 -22.22 14.43
N GLY A 462 11.45 -22.36 15.21
CA GLY A 462 11.21 -23.54 16.04
C GLY A 462 10.90 -24.77 15.19
N THR A 463 9.68 -25.31 15.28
CA THR A 463 9.30 -26.47 14.48
C THR A 463 8.95 -26.05 13.07
N VAL A 464 9.70 -26.57 12.08
CA VAL A 464 9.38 -26.44 10.66
C VAL A 464 9.18 -27.82 10.02
N LYS A 465 8.08 -27.99 9.27
CA LYS A 465 7.69 -29.28 8.72
C LYS A 465 8.49 -29.69 7.49
N ASN A 466 8.90 -28.72 6.69
CA ASN A 466 9.58 -28.93 5.41
C ASN A 466 10.84 -28.07 5.30
N ARG A 467 11.78 -28.50 4.45
CA ARG A 467 12.98 -27.73 4.14
C ARG A 467 12.64 -26.38 3.53
N SER A 468 13.47 -25.40 3.78
CA SER A 468 13.44 -24.10 3.09
C SER A 468 13.66 -24.28 1.60
N VAL A 469 13.08 -23.38 0.80
CA VAL A 469 13.32 -23.26 -0.64
C VAL A 469 14.10 -21.99 -0.88
N VAL A 470 15.27 -22.12 -1.51
CA VAL A 470 16.10 -20.97 -1.90
C VAL A 470 16.52 -21.17 -3.34
N LYS A 471 15.90 -20.41 -4.25
CA LYS A 471 16.14 -20.50 -5.69
C LYS A 471 16.40 -19.12 -6.28
N ASN A 472 17.47 -18.99 -7.07
CA ASN A 472 17.84 -17.72 -7.71
C ASN A 472 17.96 -16.55 -6.70
N VAL A 473 18.72 -16.76 -5.63
CA VAL A 473 19.03 -15.76 -4.60
C VAL A 473 20.54 -15.50 -4.60
N ARG A 474 20.92 -14.23 -4.62
CA ARG A 474 22.33 -13.80 -4.55
C ARG A 474 22.54 -12.94 -3.30
N GLY A 475 23.59 -13.27 -2.54
CA GLY A 475 23.90 -12.52 -1.31
C GLY A 475 23.00 -12.86 -0.13
N LEU A 476 22.50 -14.12 -0.03
CA LEU A 476 21.86 -14.61 1.19
C LEU A 476 22.90 -14.72 2.31
N LYS A 477 22.62 -14.07 3.44
CA LYS A 477 23.44 -14.13 4.66
C LYS A 477 22.59 -14.64 5.82
N LEU A 478 23.07 -15.66 6.51
CA LEU A 478 22.48 -16.21 7.72
C LEU A 478 23.47 -16.02 8.87
N GLU A 479 23.10 -15.24 9.88
CA GLU A 479 23.96 -14.93 11.01
C GLU A 479 23.21 -15.20 12.33
N ASN A 480 23.71 -16.11 13.14
CA ASN A 480 23.04 -16.51 14.39
C ASN A 480 21.58 -16.93 14.15
N VAL A 481 21.37 -17.87 13.21
CA VAL A 481 20.05 -18.42 12.85
C VAL A 481 19.96 -19.85 13.34
N THR A 482 18.82 -20.22 13.91
CA THR A 482 18.50 -21.60 14.30
C THR A 482 17.23 -22.10 13.65
N VAL A 483 17.21 -23.38 13.30
CA VAL A 483 16.03 -24.10 12.79
C VAL A 483 15.90 -25.40 13.58
N GLY A 484 14.77 -25.62 14.27
CA GLY A 484 14.57 -26.76 15.15
C GLY A 484 15.61 -26.84 16.28
N GLY A 485 16.10 -25.70 16.77
CA GLY A 485 17.15 -25.61 17.77
C GLY A 485 18.57 -25.80 17.24
N THR A 486 18.75 -26.17 15.98
CA THR A 486 20.07 -26.37 15.36
C THR A 486 20.53 -25.10 14.66
N LYS A 487 21.76 -24.66 14.93
CA LYS A 487 22.38 -23.53 14.22
C LYS A 487 22.57 -23.86 12.75
N VAL A 488 22.23 -22.93 11.88
CA VAL A 488 22.40 -23.09 10.43
C VAL A 488 23.24 -21.95 9.86
N GLU A 489 24.18 -22.31 8.97
CA GLU A 489 25.05 -21.37 8.25
C GLU A 489 24.67 -21.32 6.75
N GLY A 490 23.79 -22.24 6.30
CA GLY A 490 23.17 -22.34 4.98
C GLY A 490 21.88 -23.17 5.04
N LEU A 491 20.99 -23.03 4.07
CA LEU A 491 19.68 -23.71 4.00
C LEU A 491 19.53 -24.46 2.69
#